data_4f099445b6c1da82d6ea20d896366435
#
_entry.id   4f099445b6c1da82d6ea20d896366435
#
_cell.length_a   1.000
_cell.length_b   1.000
_cell.length_c   1.000
_cell.angle_alpha   90.00
_cell.angle_beta   90.00
_cell.angle_gamma   90.00
#
_symmetry.space_group_name_H-M   'P 1'
#
loop_
_entity.id
_entity.type
_entity.pdbx_description
1 polymer ?
#
loop_
_entity_poly.entity_id
_entity_poly.type
_entity_poly.pdbx_seq_one_letter_code
_entity_poly.pdbx_strand_id
1 'polypeptide(L)'
;MTNFLPVTMQELLETGVSQPDFVYITGDAYVDHPSFGAAIITRLLQSQGYSVAVLAQPDWHTVKDFTRFGKPRLAFLVTGGNIDSMVAHYTSAKRKRSTDMYSPGGRAGLRPDRAVITYCRKIREAYPDAAIAIGGLEASLRRFAHYDYWDDTVRPSILADSGADLLMYGMGEHQITELAQLLAEGVPIQEITDIRGTCYLTSPENTPWGGVQCPDYAQVCRDKKAYAKATRQQYDQQDEITGKTVLQRHGDKMLVQNPPAVSLTQEELDAVYRLPYQRKPHPMYDAQGGVPGIEEVQFSIAHNRGCFGYCNFCSIALHQGRRITCRSEESILEEAKKITEMPNFKGYIHDVGGPTANFRLPSCKKQAKSGMCVGKKCLAPEPCKALQVDHSEYLHILRKLRKLPKVKRVFIRSGIRFDYVMADKDDTFFKELVAEHVSGQLKVAPEHVSNVVLDKMGKPHIECYEAFQKRFYEITKSLGKKQYLVPYLMSSHPGSTLQEAVKLSLFLRDNGMHPEQVQDFYPTPGTISTCMYYTELDPYTMEPVYVPKTPKEKAMQRALLQYYLPQNRQLVLSALKQAGRQDLIGTKPNCLVAPEQRSDSQRSHADKNRNSHTKGGVSPRKPKHSSKKSRRS
;
A
#
# COMPACT_ATOMS: atom_id res chain seq x y z
N MET A 1 6.30 -34.94 -10.23
CA MET A 1 6.81 -34.00 -9.23
C MET A 1 6.23 -32.63 -9.51
N THR A 2 5.71 -31.96 -8.52
CA THR A 2 5.25 -30.57 -8.67
C THR A 2 6.47 -29.66 -8.85
N ASN A 3 6.42 -28.69 -9.78
CA ASN A 3 7.52 -27.71 -9.95
C ASN A 3 7.47 -26.59 -8.87
N PHE A 4 6.70 -26.78 -7.79
CA PHE A 4 6.68 -25.88 -6.64
C PHE A 4 7.81 -26.18 -5.67
N LEU A 5 8.15 -25.20 -4.84
CA LEU A 5 9.02 -25.45 -3.69
C LEU A 5 8.27 -26.24 -2.61
N PRO A 6 8.98 -27.09 -1.83
CA PRO A 6 8.36 -27.92 -0.82
C PRO A 6 7.61 -27.12 0.26
N VAL A 7 6.37 -27.54 0.56
CA VAL A 7 5.54 -27.01 1.66
C VAL A 7 5.27 -28.06 2.74
N THR A 8 5.66 -29.32 2.48
CA THR A 8 5.59 -30.44 3.43
C THR A 8 6.94 -31.14 3.53
N MET A 9 7.17 -31.86 4.65
CA MET A 9 8.38 -32.65 4.83
C MET A 9 8.51 -33.76 3.78
N GLN A 10 7.39 -34.35 3.36
CA GLN A 10 7.38 -35.36 2.31
C GLN A 10 7.89 -34.79 0.97
N GLU A 11 7.36 -33.64 0.54
CA GLU A 11 7.81 -32.97 -0.69
C GLU A 11 9.30 -32.59 -0.61
N LEU A 12 9.80 -32.19 0.57
CA LEU A 12 11.22 -31.90 0.77
C LEU A 12 12.07 -33.16 0.58
N LEU A 13 11.68 -34.29 1.19
CA LEU A 13 12.37 -35.55 1.05
C LEU A 13 12.36 -36.08 -0.40
N GLU A 14 11.30 -35.82 -1.16
CA GLU A 14 11.21 -36.17 -2.59
C GLU A 14 12.25 -35.40 -3.44
N THR A 15 12.76 -34.26 -2.96
CA THR A 15 13.89 -33.55 -3.59
C THR A 15 15.27 -34.11 -3.22
N GLY A 16 15.33 -35.12 -2.33
CA GLY A 16 16.58 -35.69 -1.80
C GLY A 16 17.16 -34.90 -0.62
N VAL A 17 16.42 -33.95 -0.06
CA VAL A 17 16.88 -33.08 1.05
C VAL A 17 16.16 -33.47 2.33
N SER A 18 16.91 -33.79 3.38
CA SER A 18 16.37 -34.10 4.72
C SER A 18 16.36 -32.91 5.68
N GLN A 19 17.23 -31.92 5.46
CA GLN A 19 17.30 -30.67 6.21
C GLN A 19 17.47 -29.52 5.22
N PRO A 20 16.53 -28.57 5.14
CA PRO A 20 16.64 -27.45 4.21
C PRO A 20 17.70 -26.44 4.67
N ASP A 21 18.32 -25.74 3.73
CA ASP A 21 19.20 -24.62 4.02
C ASP A 21 18.41 -23.47 4.64
N PHE A 22 17.25 -23.17 4.06
CA PHE A 22 16.37 -22.12 4.53
C PHE A 22 14.94 -22.63 4.71
N VAL A 23 14.28 -22.15 5.77
CA VAL A 23 12.82 -22.21 5.92
C VAL A 23 12.26 -20.81 5.77
N TYR A 24 11.49 -20.58 4.70
CA TYR A 24 10.86 -19.30 4.42
C TYR A 24 9.45 -19.25 4.98
N ILE A 25 9.20 -18.35 5.92
CA ILE A 25 7.91 -18.20 6.61
C ILE A 25 7.21 -16.94 6.13
N THR A 26 5.96 -17.08 5.68
CA THR A 26 5.17 -15.96 5.17
C THR A 26 3.76 -15.90 5.74
N GLY A 27 3.27 -14.68 5.94
CA GLY A 27 1.87 -14.42 6.31
C GLY A 27 0.87 -14.63 5.18
N ASP A 28 1.32 -14.80 3.94
CA ASP A 28 0.47 -15.11 2.78
C ASP A 28 0.42 -16.61 2.52
N ALA A 29 -0.65 -17.09 1.87
CA ALA A 29 -0.64 -18.38 1.19
C ALA A 29 0.46 -18.42 0.12
N TYR A 30 1.04 -19.60 -0.15
CA TYR A 30 2.12 -19.72 -1.13
C TYR A 30 1.58 -19.61 -2.57
N VAL A 31 1.95 -18.50 -3.21
CA VAL A 31 1.68 -18.23 -4.62
C VAL A 31 3.02 -18.07 -5.33
N ASP A 32 3.31 -18.97 -6.26
CA ASP A 32 4.57 -18.96 -7.01
C ASP A 32 4.45 -18.06 -8.25
N HIS A 33 4.53 -16.75 -8.02
CA HIS A 33 4.37 -15.72 -9.05
C HIS A 33 5.32 -14.54 -8.80
N PRO A 34 5.92 -13.93 -9.84
CA PRO A 34 6.90 -12.84 -9.69
C PRO A 34 6.35 -11.53 -9.10
N SER A 35 5.06 -11.45 -8.83
CA SER A 35 4.45 -10.36 -8.05
C SER A 35 4.42 -10.64 -6.54
N PHE A 36 4.92 -11.79 -6.10
CA PHE A 36 4.96 -12.19 -4.69
C PHE A 36 6.41 -12.28 -4.21
N GLY A 37 6.74 -11.51 -3.17
CA GLY A 37 8.09 -11.48 -2.62
C GLY A 37 8.57 -12.86 -2.15
N ALA A 38 7.67 -13.69 -1.61
CA ALA A 38 7.98 -15.07 -1.25
C ALA A 38 8.52 -15.88 -2.44
N ALA A 39 7.85 -15.81 -3.59
CA ALA A 39 8.29 -16.53 -4.79
C ALA A 39 9.63 -16.00 -5.30
N ILE A 40 9.83 -14.67 -5.32
CA ILE A 40 11.07 -14.07 -5.80
C ILE A 40 12.26 -14.55 -4.97
N ILE A 41 12.20 -14.37 -3.65
CA ILE A 41 13.32 -14.68 -2.74
C ILE A 41 13.61 -16.19 -2.72
N THR A 42 12.58 -17.02 -2.65
CA THR A 42 12.78 -18.47 -2.58
C THR A 42 13.26 -19.07 -3.89
N ARG A 43 12.77 -18.60 -5.04
CA ARG A 43 13.27 -19.01 -6.36
C ARG A 43 14.69 -18.52 -6.64
N LEU A 44 15.03 -17.31 -6.17
CA LEU A 44 16.39 -16.79 -6.27
C LEU A 44 17.38 -17.67 -5.49
N LEU A 45 17.08 -18.00 -4.23
CA LEU A 45 17.90 -18.92 -3.43
C LEU A 45 18.01 -20.31 -4.09
N GLN A 46 16.90 -20.85 -4.59
CA GLN A 46 16.91 -22.14 -5.32
C GLN A 46 17.82 -22.08 -6.55
N SER A 47 17.80 -20.98 -7.31
CA SER A 47 18.66 -20.81 -8.49
C SER A 47 20.15 -20.73 -8.17
N GLN A 48 20.48 -20.40 -6.92
CA GLN A 48 21.85 -20.38 -6.40
C GLN A 48 22.28 -21.72 -5.75
N GLY A 49 21.42 -22.74 -5.83
CA GLY A 49 21.72 -24.09 -5.32
C GLY A 49 21.32 -24.35 -3.87
N TYR A 50 20.66 -23.39 -3.21
CA TYR A 50 20.19 -23.60 -1.85
C TYR A 50 18.85 -24.35 -1.83
N SER A 51 18.69 -25.26 -0.87
CA SER A 51 17.43 -25.91 -0.59
C SER A 51 16.53 -25.03 0.28
N VAL A 52 15.29 -24.81 -0.18
CA VAL A 52 14.33 -23.91 0.49
C VAL A 52 13.01 -24.64 0.71
N ALA A 53 12.51 -24.63 1.94
CA ALA A 53 11.14 -25.04 2.28
C ALA A 53 10.28 -23.81 2.58
N VAL A 54 9.02 -23.83 2.13
CA VAL A 54 8.08 -22.72 2.33
C VAL A 54 7.05 -23.08 3.39
N LEU A 55 7.00 -22.31 4.46
CA LEU A 55 6.02 -22.42 5.54
C LEU A 55 5.04 -21.24 5.45
N ALA A 56 3.98 -21.43 4.67
CA ALA A 56 2.98 -20.41 4.41
C ALA A 56 1.84 -20.45 5.44
N GLN A 57 1.54 -19.31 6.06
CA GLN A 57 0.49 -19.16 7.07
C GLN A 57 0.48 -20.26 8.14
N PRO A 58 1.60 -20.48 8.88
CA PRO A 58 1.65 -21.49 9.93
C PRO A 58 0.62 -21.19 11.03
N ASP A 59 0.13 -22.26 11.68
CA ASP A 59 -0.66 -22.11 12.91
C ASP A 59 0.23 -21.51 14.02
N TRP A 60 0.02 -20.23 14.26
CA TRP A 60 0.79 -19.44 15.21
C TRP A 60 0.35 -19.58 16.68
N HIS A 61 -0.70 -20.37 16.96
CA HIS A 61 -1.13 -20.64 18.32
C HIS A 61 -0.19 -21.63 19.03
N THR A 62 0.47 -22.48 18.26
CA THR A 62 1.42 -23.49 18.78
C THR A 62 2.76 -23.42 18.03
N VAL A 63 3.78 -24.12 18.51
CA VAL A 63 5.08 -24.25 17.82
C VAL A 63 5.10 -25.37 16.77
N LYS A 64 4.06 -26.19 16.69
CA LYS A 64 4.03 -27.42 15.90
C LYS A 64 4.37 -27.21 14.43
N ASP A 65 3.79 -26.19 13.81
CA ASP A 65 4.07 -25.90 12.40
C ASP A 65 5.51 -25.39 12.20
N PHE A 66 6.04 -24.63 13.15
CA PHE A 66 7.39 -24.07 13.09
C PHE A 66 8.48 -25.16 13.22
N THR A 67 8.13 -26.36 13.71
CA THR A 67 9.04 -27.51 13.78
C THR A 67 8.89 -28.50 12.62
N ARG A 68 7.99 -28.24 11.66
CA ARG A 68 7.63 -29.13 10.54
C ARG A 68 8.85 -29.59 9.73
N PHE A 69 9.77 -28.68 9.45
CA PHE A 69 10.97 -28.93 8.64
C PHE A 69 12.25 -29.11 9.50
N GLY A 70 12.12 -29.11 10.82
CA GLY A 70 13.28 -29.02 11.72
C GLY A 70 13.95 -27.64 11.70
N LYS A 71 15.09 -27.50 12.39
CA LYS A 71 15.94 -26.32 12.32
C LYS A 71 16.64 -26.29 10.95
N PRO A 72 16.54 -25.20 10.16
CA PRO A 72 17.25 -25.09 8.89
C PRO A 72 18.77 -25.08 9.12
N ARG A 73 19.53 -25.49 8.10
CA ARG A 73 21.00 -25.49 8.18
C ARG A 73 21.56 -24.06 8.32
N LEU A 74 20.96 -23.09 7.63
CA LEU A 74 21.44 -21.70 7.59
C LEU A 74 20.55 -20.76 8.38
N ALA A 75 19.30 -20.49 7.95
CA ALA A 75 18.45 -19.55 8.66
C ALA A 75 16.95 -19.74 8.40
N PHE A 76 16.12 -19.25 9.32
CA PHE A 76 14.73 -18.90 9.06
C PHE A 76 14.64 -17.51 8.40
N LEU A 77 13.84 -17.41 7.34
CA LEU A 77 13.53 -16.16 6.65
C LEU A 77 12.06 -15.82 6.89
N VAL A 78 11.77 -14.66 7.49
CA VAL A 78 10.40 -14.36 7.97
C VAL A 78 9.88 -13.07 7.36
N THR A 79 8.64 -13.13 6.84
CA THR A 79 7.92 -11.96 6.30
C THR A 79 6.44 -11.96 6.70
N GLY A 80 5.85 -10.76 6.79
CA GLY A 80 4.40 -10.60 6.98
C GLY A 80 3.56 -10.91 5.74
N GLY A 81 4.19 -11.09 4.56
CA GLY A 81 3.54 -11.29 3.28
C GLY A 81 3.69 -10.08 2.34
N ASN A 82 2.90 -10.04 1.25
CA ASN A 82 2.92 -8.98 0.24
C ASN A 82 2.42 -7.63 0.77
N ILE A 83 1.59 -7.65 1.79
CA ILE A 83 1.14 -6.45 2.49
C ILE A 83 1.41 -6.57 3.99
N ASP A 84 1.41 -5.44 4.65
CA ASP A 84 1.50 -5.35 6.10
C ASP A 84 0.35 -6.10 6.79
N SER A 85 0.63 -6.93 7.79
CA SER A 85 -0.38 -7.77 8.46
C SER A 85 -1.51 -6.96 9.09
N MET A 86 -1.19 -5.80 9.69
CA MET A 86 -2.19 -4.93 10.29
C MET A 86 -3.06 -4.27 9.23
N VAL A 87 -2.48 -3.89 8.06
CA VAL A 87 -3.24 -3.36 6.91
C VAL A 87 -4.12 -4.44 6.29
N ALA A 88 -3.65 -5.70 6.26
CA ALA A 88 -4.47 -6.83 5.80
C ALA A 88 -5.69 -7.06 6.68
N HIS A 89 -5.55 -6.89 7.99
CA HIS A 89 -6.60 -7.21 8.97
C HIS A 89 -7.58 -6.08 9.23
N TYR A 90 -7.16 -4.82 9.14
CA TYR A 90 -7.95 -3.69 9.60
C TYR A 90 -8.16 -2.63 8.51
N THR A 91 -9.31 -1.97 8.57
CA THR A 91 -9.56 -0.75 7.81
C THR A 91 -8.91 0.46 8.51
N SER A 92 -8.88 1.63 7.83
CA SER A 92 -8.46 2.91 8.44
C SER A 92 -9.29 3.32 9.67
N ALA A 93 -10.52 2.79 9.81
CA ALA A 93 -11.36 2.96 10.99
C ALA A 93 -11.16 1.87 12.06
N LYS A 94 -10.05 1.12 11.99
CA LYS A 94 -9.69 0.02 12.92
C LYS A 94 -10.72 -1.12 13.00
N ARG A 95 -11.57 -1.27 11.97
CA ARG A 95 -12.54 -2.38 11.88
C ARG A 95 -11.88 -3.58 11.23
N LYS A 96 -12.06 -4.78 11.78
CA LYS A 96 -11.57 -6.02 11.17
C LYS A 96 -12.17 -6.22 9.78
N ARG A 97 -11.34 -6.64 8.83
CA ARG A 97 -11.77 -7.06 7.51
C ARG A 97 -12.33 -8.48 7.58
N SER A 98 -13.36 -8.76 6.79
CA SER A 98 -13.97 -10.09 6.67
C SER A 98 -13.26 -10.98 5.65
N THR A 99 -12.40 -10.42 4.82
CA THR A 99 -11.69 -11.11 3.74
C THR A 99 -10.20 -10.78 3.74
N ASP A 100 -9.38 -11.77 3.40
CA ASP A 100 -7.94 -11.60 3.12
C ASP A 100 -7.65 -12.22 1.76
N MET A 101 -7.38 -11.38 0.75
CA MET A 101 -7.15 -11.80 -0.64
C MET A 101 -5.91 -12.69 -0.81
N TYR A 102 -4.99 -12.67 0.16
CA TYR A 102 -3.77 -13.46 0.17
C TYR A 102 -3.88 -14.76 0.98
N SER A 103 -5.09 -15.12 1.38
CA SER A 103 -5.38 -16.34 2.13
C SER A 103 -6.23 -17.31 1.32
N PRO A 104 -6.19 -18.63 1.61
CA PRO A 104 -7.00 -19.63 0.91
C PRO A 104 -8.49 -19.31 0.99
N GLY A 105 -9.17 -19.30 -0.16
CA GLY A 105 -10.60 -18.95 -0.27
C GLY A 105 -10.93 -17.53 0.20
N GLY A 106 -9.96 -16.65 0.33
CA GLY A 106 -10.15 -15.29 0.83
C GLY A 106 -10.46 -15.21 2.33
N ARG A 107 -10.19 -16.25 3.11
CA ARG A 107 -10.52 -16.33 4.55
C ARG A 107 -9.63 -15.41 5.37
N ALA A 108 -10.24 -14.49 6.14
CA ALA A 108 -9.52 -13.67 7.10
C ALA A 108 -9.16 -14.48 8.38
N GLY A 109 -8.09 -14.06 9.08
CA GLY A 109 -7.71 -14.57 10.40
C GLY A 109 -6.71 -15.73 10.38
N LEU A 110 -6.18 -16.14 9.22
CA LEU A 110 -5.11 -17.16 9.15
C LEU A 110 -3.74 -16.59 9.46
N ARG A 111 -3.51 -15.31 9.17
CA ARG A 111 -2.30 -14.59 9.53
C ARG A 111 -2.49 -13.93 10.91
N PRO A 112 -1.49 -13.87 11.80
CA PRO A 112 -1.59 -13.12 13.05
C PRO A 112 -1.46 -11.61 12.85
N ASP A 113 -1.91 -10.84 13.81
CA ASP A 113 -1.53 -9.44 13.93
C ASP A 113 -0.01 -9.34 14.16
N ARG A 114 0.63 -8.36 13.49
CA ARG A 114 2.09 -8.18 13.53
C ARG A 114 2.83 -9.49 13.27
N ALA A 115 2.52 -10.07 12.12
CA ALA A 115 2.89 -11.43 11.74
C ALA A 115 4.39 -11.73 11.91
N VAL A 116 5.27 -10.80 11.50
CA VAL A 116 6.72 -10.96 11.64
C VAL A 116 7.13 -11.17 13.10
N ILE A 117 6.62 -10.36 14.00
CA ILE A 117 6.93 -10.46 15.45
C ILE A 117 6.43 -11.79 16.01
N THR A 118 5.18 -12.14 15.68
CA THR A 118 4.56 -13.36 16.17
C THR A 118 5.31 -14.62 15.70
N TYR A 119 5.67 -14.66 14.43
CA TYR A 119 6.40 -15.79 13.86
C TYR A 119 7.82 -15.92 14.44
N CYS A 120 8.56 -14.82 14.57
CA CYS A 120 9.90 -14.85 15.19
C CYS A 120 9.86 -15.35 16.64
N ARG A 121 8.88 -14.93 17.43
CA ARG A 121 8.69 -15.43 18.79
C ARG A 121 8.41 -16.93 18.83
N LYS A 122 7.63 -17.46 17.90
CA LYS A 122 7.37 -18.90 17.80
C LYS A 122 8.61 -19.69 17.36
N ILE A 123 9.44 -19.12 16.48
CA ILE A 123 10.73 -19.74 16.12
C ILE A 123 11.66 -19.77 17.34
N ARG A 124 11.78 -18.68 18.09
CA ARG A 124 12.60 -18.62 19.31
C ARG A 124 12.11 -19.57 20.40
N GLU A 125 10.79 -19.77 20.53
CA GLU A 125 10.19 -20.76 21.43
C GLU A 125 10.60 -22.20 21.06
N ALA A 126 10.64 -22.50 19.73
CA ALA A 126 11.03 -23.83 19.23
C ALA A 126 12.55 -24.01 19.15
N TYR A 127 13.29 -22.98 18.77
CA TYR A 127 14.73 -23.00 18.50
C TYR A 127 15.38 -21.69 19.00
N PRO A 128 15.77 -21.62 20.29
CA PRO A 128 16.27 -20.38 20.91
C PRO A 128 17.48 -19.76 20.20
N ASP A 129 18.35 -20.59 19.62
CA ASP A 129 19.62 -20.22 18.99
C ASP A 129 19.60 -20.27 17.44
N ALA A 130 18.42 -20.38 16.82
CA ALA A 130 18.32 -20.38 15.36
C ALA A 130 18.63 -18.99 14.78
N ALA A 131 19.32 -18.96 13.64
CA ALA A 131 19.47 -17.72 12.89
C ALA A 131 18.12 -17.30 12.27
N ILE A 132 17.72 -16.04 12.49
CA ILE A 132 16.45 -15.47 12.00
C ILE A 132 16.73 -14.16 11.27
N ALA A 133 16.44 -14.12 9.97
CA ALA A 133 16.42 -12.88 9.20
C ALA A 133 14.98 -12.51 8.82
N ILE A 134 14.61 -11.24 9.05
CA ILE A 134 13.30 -10.71 8.71
C ILE A 134 13.36 -9.77 7.52
N GLY A 135 12.29 -9.70 6.74
CA GLY A 135 12.23 -8.84 5.56
C GLY A 135 10.81 -8.56 5.08
N GLY A 136 10.71 -8.04 3.86
CA GLY A 136 9.45 -7.65 3.24
C GLY A 136 8.92 -6.30 3.73
N LEU A 137 7.69 -5.98 3.32
CA LEU A 137 7.10 -4.65 3.53
C LEU A 137 6.94 -4.32 5.02
N GLU A 138 6.39 -5.24 5.81
CA GLU A 138 6.13 -5.05 7.24
C GLU A 138 7.40 -4.73 8.02
N ALA A 139 8.48 -5.48 7.78
CA ALA A 139 9.78 -5.24 8.40
C ALA A 139 10.41 -3.93 7.93
N SER A 140 10.41 -3.67 6.62
CA SER A 140 11.00 -2.46 6.03
C SER A 140 10.42 -1.18 6.61
N LEU A 141 9.10 -1.14 6.82
CA LEU A 141 8.41 0.07 7.30
C LEU A 141 8.56 0.29 8.81
N ARG A 142 8.91 -0.77 9.57
CA ARG A 142 9.03 -0.73 11.03
C ARG A 142 10.47 -0.91 11.53
N ARG A 143 11.46 -0.69 10.65
CA ARG A 143 12.88 -0.90 10.99
C ARG A 143 13.44 0.05 12.04
N PHE A 144 12.82 1.21 12.24
CA PHE A 144 13.13 2.16 13.33
C PHE A 144 12.01 2.18 14.37
N ALA A 145 12.20 2.96 15.43
CA ALA A 145 11.09 3.37 16.30
C ALA A 145 10.01 4.03 15.43
N HIS A 146 8.78 3.56 15.55
CA HIS A 146 7.70 3.96 14.65
C HIS A 146 6.38 4.14 15.38
N TYR A 147 5.55 5.09 14.94
CA TYR A 147 4.19 5.21 15.43
C TYR A 147 3.33 4.06 14.93
N ASP A 148 2.76 3.31 15.87
CA ASP A 148 1.78 2.26 15.63
C ASP A 148 0.37 2.85 15.73
N TYR A 149 -0.34 2.89 14.61
CA TYR A 149 -1.67 3.49 14.52
C TYR A 149 -2.71 2.75 15.36
N TRP A 150 -2.58 1.44 15.51
CA TRP A 150 -3.58 0.62 16.23
C TRP A 150 -3.49 0.77 17.74
N ASP A 151 -2.27 0.80 18.27
CA ASP A 151 -2.00 0.99 19.69
C ASP A 151 -1.96 2.49 20.09
N ASP A 152 -1.90 3.39 19.09
CA ASP A 152 -1.73 4.85 19.28
C ASP A 152 -0.48 5.21 20.10
N THR A 153 0.60 4.47 19.87
CA THR A 153 1.88 4.61 20.60
C THR A 153 3.08 4.52 19.66
N VAL A 154 4.24 4.94 20.14
CA VAL A 154 5.50 4.69 19.43
C VAL A 154 6.06 3.34 19.92
N ARG A 155 6.21 2.39 18.98
CA ARG A 155 6.82 1.08 19.23
C ARG A 155 8.31 1.10 18.89
N PRO A 156 9.12 0.20 19.47
CA PRO A 156 10.52 0.06 19.09
C PRO A 156 10.68 -0.44 17.65
N SER A 157 11.91 -0.49 17.17
CA SER A 157 12.23 -1.19 15.92
C SER A 157 11.66 -2.61 15.96
N ILE A 158 11.09 -3.06 14.84
CA ILE A 158 10.58 -4.43 14.70
C ILE A 158 11.69 -5.47 14.93
N LEU A 159 12.94 -5.14 14.65
CA LEU A 159 14.08 -6.00 14.91
C LEU A 159 14.26 -6.22 16.43
N ALA A 160 14.15 -5.15 17.22
CA ALA A 160 14.20 -5.23 18.69
C ALA A 160 12.97 -5.93 19.28
N ASP A 161 11.77 -5.71 18.70
CA ASP A 161 10.51 -6.27 19.21
C ASP A 161 10.33 -7.76 18.83
N SER A 162 10.85 -8.19 17.69
CA SER A 162 10.73 -9.58 17.21
C SER A 162 11.76 -10.54 17.80
N GLY A 163 12.93 -10.03 18.22
CA GLY A 163 14.08 -10.86 18.63
C GLY A 163 14.75 -11.57 17.44
N ALA A 164 14.58 -11.09 16.21
CA ALA A 164 15.34 -11.55 15.06
C ALA A 164 16.78 -11.01 15.10
N ASP A 165 17.68 -11.64 14.34
CA ASP A 165 19.10 -11.28 14.31
C ASP A 165 19.41 -10.20 13.28
N LEU A 166 18.78 -10.28 12.09
CA LEU A 166 19.02 -9.37 10.97
C LEU A 166 17.69 -8.96 10.31
N LEU A 167 17.62 -7.70 9.87
CA LEU A 167 16.50 -7.18 9.09
C LEU A 167 17.00 -6.75 7.71
N MET A 168 16.38 -7.28 6.66
CA MET A 168 16.59 -6.83 5.28
C MET A 168 15.46 -5.87 4.90
N TYR A 169 15.79 -4.62 4.55
CA TYR A 169 14.80 -3.65 4.12
C TYR A 169 14.91 -3.32 2.64
N GLY A 170 13.80 -2.91 2.06
CA GLY A 170 13.74 -2.65 0.62
C GLY A 170 13.55 -3.92 -0.21
N MET A 171 14.03 -3.89 -1.44
CA MET A 171 14.06 -5.06 -2.33
C MET A 171 15.23 -5.95 -1.91
N GLY A 172 14.97 -7.21 -1.67
CA GLY A 172 15.84 -8.09 -0.88
C GLY A 172 16.82 -8.96 -1.69
N GLU A 173 16.88 -8.83 -3.01
CA GLU A 173 17.61 -9.79 -3.85
C GLU A 173 19.12 -9.79 -3.59
N HIS A 174 19.77 -8.62 -3.56
CA HIS A 174 21.19 -8.52 -3.23
C HIS A 174 21.48 -8.96 -1.81
N GLN A 175 20.69 -8.47 -0.85
CA GLN A 175 20.87 -8.79 0.57
C GLN A 175 20.77 -10.28 0.85
N ILE A 176 19.77 -10.96 0.28
CA ILE A 176 19.59 -12.40 0.53
C ILE A 176 20.68 -13.24 -0.13
N THR A 177 21.16 -12.82 -1.29
CA THR A 177 22.27 -13.50 -1.98
C THR A 177 23.55 -13.43 -1.15
N GLU A 178 23.92 -12.24 -0.68
CA GLU A 178 25.12 -12.03 0.14
C GLU A 178 24.98 -12.70 1.52
N LEU A 179 23.80 -12.59 2.17
CA LEU A 179 23.53 -13.28 3.43
C LEU A 179 23.66 -14.80 3.29
N ALA A 180 23.07 -15.38 2.24
CA ALA A 180 23.12 -16.82 2.02
C ALA A 180 24.55 -17.33 1.81
N GLN A 181 25.37 -16.58 1.07
CA GLN A 181 26.78 -16.90 0.87
C GLN A 181 27.56 -16.88 2.20
N LEU A 182 27.47 -15.78 2.97
CA LEU A 182 28.19 -15.65 4.25
C LEU A 182 27.80 -16.74 5.26
N LEU A 183 26.48 -17.04 5.36
CA LEU A 183 26.01 -18.13 6.21
C LEU A 183 26.52 -19.50 5.75
N ALA A 184 26.61 -19.74 4.43
CA ALA A 184 27.13 -20.99 3.88
C ALA A 184 28.65 -21.14 4.11
N GLU A 185 29.37 -20.02 4.17
CA GLU A 185 30.78 -19.96 4.56
C GLU A 185 31.01 -20.14 6.07
N GLY A 186 29.93 -20.21 6.85
CA GLY A 186 29.97 -20.44 8.31
C GLY A 186 30.08 -19.17 9.15
N VAL A 187 29.88 -17.99 8.56
CA VAL A 187 29.85 -16.73 9.33
C VAL A 187 28.60 -16.68 10.19
N PRO A 188 28.71 -16.51 11.52
CA PRO A 188 27.55 -16.36 12.37
C PRO A 188 26.70 -15.13 12.00
N ILE A 189 25.38 -15.26 12.00
CA ILE A 189 24.48 -14.15 11.56
C ILE A 189 24.69 -12.87 12.39
N GLN A 190 25.11 -12.99 13.64
CA GLN A 190 25.39 -11.85 14.52
C GLN A 190 26.65 -11.08 14.14
N GLU A 191 27.54 -11.68 13.36
CA GLU A 191 28.78 -11.08 12.86
C GLU A 191 28.58 -10.46 11.46
N ILE A 192 27.43 -10.70 10.81
CA ILE A 192 27.09 -10.16 9.50
C ILE A 192 26.54 -8.74 9.67
N THR A 193 27.39 -7.73 9.57
CA THR A 193 27.09 -6.33 9.87
C THR A 193 27.21 -5.39 8.68
N ASP A 194 27.81 -5.82 7.55
CA ASP A 194 28.23 -4.91 6.48
C ASP A 194 27.35 -4.95 5.22
N ILE A 195 26.32 -5.84 5.18
CA ILE A 195 25.44 -5.94 4.02
C ILE A 195 24.60 -4.67 3.88
N ARG A 196 24.68 -4.01 2.73
CA ARG A 196 23.83 -2.86 2.40
C ARG A 196 22.36 -3.27 2.38
N GLY A 197 21.47 -2.36 2.82
CA GLY A 197 20.04 -2.65 2.88
C GLY A 197 19.62 -3.54 4.06
N THR A 198 20.46 -3.62 5.11
CA THR A 198 20.16 -4.37 6.33
C THR A 198 20.13 -3.47 7.57
N CYS A 199 19.52 -4.00 8.63
CA CYS A 199 19.62 -3.44 9.98
C CYS A 199 19.99 -4.57 10.95
N TYR A 200 20.81 -4.24 11.94
CA TYR A 200 21.21 -5.13 13.04
C TYR A 200 21.26 -4.39 14.37
N LEU A 201 21.29 -5.14 15.46
CA LEU A 201 21.44 -4.61 16.81
C LEU A 201 22.84 -4.94 17.34
N THR A 202 23.51 -3.94 17.89
CA THR A 202 24.83 -4.11 18.48
C THR A 202 24.92 -3.40 19.84
N SER A 203 26.02 -3.61 20.57
CA SER A 203 26.32 -2.82 21.77
C SER A 203 26.78 -1.40 21.38
N PRO A 204 26.63 -0.41 22.26
CA PRO A 204 27.09 0.95 21.99
C PRO A 204 28.59 1.04 21.63
N GLU A 205 29.41 0.18 22.19
CA GLU A 205 30.86 0.14 21.99
C GLU A 205 31.23 -0.32 20.57
N ASN A 206 30.40 -1.18 19.97
CA ASN A 206 30.59 -1.74 18.62
C ASN A 206 29.86 -0.96 17.54
N THR A 207 29.37 0.25 17.87
CA THR A 207 28.62 1.09 16.91
C THR A 207 29.57 1.62 15.82
N PRO A 208 29.21 1.51 14.52
CA PRO A 208 30.01 2.06 13.44
C PRO A 208 30.22 3.57 13.57
N TRP A 209 31.42 4.01 13.23
CA TRP A 209 31.77 5.44 13.28
C TRP A 209 31.17 6.22 12.11
N GLY A 210 30.76 7.49 12.33
CA GLY A 210 30.35 8.40 11.23
C GLY A 210 28.90 8.27 10.74
N GLY A 211 28.04 7.48 11.41
CA GLY A 211 26.64 7.37 11.09
C GLY A 211 25.80 8.60 11.47
N VAL A 212 24.60 8.73 10.88
CA VAL A 212 23.62 9.75 11.24
C VAL A 212 22.91 9.34 12.53
N GLN A 213 23.19 10.04 13.63
CA GLN A 213 22.58 9.75 14.92
C GLN A 213 21.16 10.34 14.99
N CYS A 214 20.16 9.46 15.07
CA CYS A 214 18.78 9.82 15.39
C CYS A 214 18.55 9.97 16.90
N PRO A 215 17.56 10.77 17.34
CA PRO A 215 17.04 10.69 18.69
C PRO A 215 16.72 9.27 19.11
N ASP A 216 17.05 8.90 20.33
CA ASP A 216 16.85 7.55 20.83
C ASP A 216 15.37 7.16 20.96
N TYR A 217 15.08 5.85 21.10
CA TYR A 217 13.73 5.33 21.23
C TYR A 217 12.96 5.96 22.40
N ALA A 218 13.60 6.08 23.58
CA ALA A 218 12.97 6.66 24.76
C ALA A 218 12.64 8.16 24.56
N GLN A 219 13.46 8.88 23.80
CA GLN A 219 13.23 10.28 23.48
C GLN A 219 12.07 10.45 22.48
N VAL A 220 12.04 9.67 21.39
CA VAL A 220 10.96 9.78 20.38
C VAL A 220 9.60 9.33 20.93
N CYS A 221 9.55 8.51 21.97
CA CYS A 221 8.32 8.16 22.67
C CYS A 221 7.71 9.34 23.44
N ARG A 222 8.53 10.27 23.94
CA ARG A 222 8.08 11.35 24.84
C ARG A 222 8.02 12.72 24.16
N ASP A 223 8.80 12.91 23.09
CA ASP A 223 8.93 14.19 22.41
C ASP A 223 8.57 14.08 20.92
N LYS A 224 7.45 14.70 20.54
CA LYS A 224 6.95 14.75 19.15
C LYS A 224 7.93 15.47 18.23
N LYS A 225 8.67 16.46 18.68
CA LYS A 225 9.70 17.15 17.89
C LYS A 225 10.89 16.23 17.62
N ALA A 226 11.31 15.46 18.63
CA ALA A 226 12.34 14.44 18.45
C ALA A 226 11.90 13.36 17.45
N TYR A 227 10.65 12.92 17.51
CA TYR A 227 10.08 11.98 16.51
C TYR A 227 10.11 12.56 15.09
N ALA A 228 9.66 13.81 14.92
CA ALA A 228 9.68 14.48 13.62
C ALA A 228 11.12 14.63 13.08
N LYS A 229 12.09 15.00 13.94
CA LYS A 229 13.52 15.06 13.60
C LYS A 229 14.06 13.69 13.16
N ALA A 230 13.77 12.63 13.93
CA ALA A 230 14.18 11.26 13.59
C ALA A 230 13.62 10.82 12.24
N THR A 231 12.32 11.06 11.99
CA THR A 231 11.69 10.74 10.71
C THR A 231 12.38 11.44 9.55
N ARG A 232 12.66 12.74 9.67
CA ARG A 232 13.39 13.49 8.63
C ARG A 232 14.77 12.88 8.38
N GLN A 233 15.56 12.64 9.45
CA GLN A 233 16.90 12.07 9.31
C GLN A 233 16.87 10.71 8.60
N GLN A 234 15.92 9.83 8.95
CA GLN A 234 15.73 8.55 8.30
C GLN A 234 15.32 8.70 6.81
N TYR A 235 14.44 9.66 6.52
CA TYR A 235 13.96 9.92 5.16
C TYR A 235 15.05 10.47 4.25
N ASP A 236 15.92 11.32 4.78
CA ASP A 236 17.03 11.93 4.04
C ASP A 236 18.12 10.88 3.66
N GLN A 237 18.14 9.71 4.33
CA GLN A 237 19.10 8.63 4.07
C GLN A 237 18.54 7.46 3.22
N GLN A 238 17.44 7.69 2.47
CA GLN A 238 16.80 6.65 1.65
C GLN A 238 17.39 6.50 0.24
N ASP A 239 18.42 7.22 -0.09
CA ASP A 239 19.05 7.17 -1.42
C ASP A 239 20.19 6.16 -1.47
N GLU A 240 20.23 5.33 -2.50
CA GLU A 240 21.23 4.27 -2.65
C GLU A 240 22.64 4.78 -2.91
N ILE A 241 22.80 6.03 -3.39
CA ILE A 241 24.11 6.64 -3.71
C ILE A 241 24.61 7.48 -2.53
N THR A 242 23.76 8.31 -1.96
CA THR A 242 24.13 9.31 -0.95
C THR A 242 23.73 8.94 0.47
N GLY A 243 22.91 7.89 0.64
CA GLY A 243 22.46 7.43 1.95
C GLY A 243 23.62 6.93 2.81
N LYS A 244 23.60 7.33 4.07
CA LYS A 244 24.58 6.96 5.10
C LYS A 244 23.98 5.96 6.07
N THR A 245 24.83 5.32 6.86
CA THR A 245 24.41 4.57 8.04
C THR A 245 23.59 5.45 8.97
N VAL A 246 22.48 4.90 9.51
CA VAL A 246 21.61 5.59 10.47
C VAL A 246 21.60 4.82 11.78
N LEU A 247 21.78 5.53 12.86
CA LEU A 247 21.92 5.00 14.21
C LEU A 247 20.75 5.44 15.09
N GLN A 248 20.12 4.52 15.81
CA GLN A 248 19.10 4.83 16.81
C GLN A 248 19.24 3.96 18.03
N ARG A 249 19.41 4.56 19.21
CA ARG A 249 19.55 3.81 20.46
C ARG A 249 18.21 3.26 20.95
N HIS A 250 18.21 1.98 21.33
CA HIS A 250 17.08 1.25 21.92
C HIS A 250 17.50 0.63 23.26
N GLY A 251 17.38 1.38 24.34
CA GLY A 251 17.83 0.97 25.66
C GLY A 251 19.36 0.80 25.72
N ASP A 252 19.80 -0.40 26.00
CA ASP A 252 21.21 -0.81 26.06
C ASP A 252 21.82 -1.18 24.70
N LYS A 253 21.01 -1.26 23.65
CA LYS A 253 21.45 -1.61 22.29
C LYS A 253 21.39 -0.43 21.32
N MET A 254 22.24 -0.49 20.32
CA MET A 254 22.23 0.42 19.17
C MET A 254 21.66 -0.31 17.96
N LEU A 255 20.57 0.23 17.40
CA LEU A 255 20.08 -0.15 16.09
C LEU A 255 20.93 0.56 15.04
N VAL A 256 21.55 -0.23 14.17
CA VAL A 256 22.33 0.24 13.02
C VAL A 256 21.56 -0.10 11.76
N GLN A 257 21.22 0.91 10.95
CA GLN A 257 20.77 0.72 9.58
C GLN A 257 21.92 1.00 8.63
N ASN A 258 22.35 0.00 7.89
CA ASN A 258 23.31 0.18 6.79
C ASN A 258 22.74 1.05 5.67
N PRO A 259 23.56 1.66 4.82
CA PRO A 259 23.08 2.38 3.64
C PRO A 259 22.15 1.51 2.79
N PRO A 260 21.18 2.11 2.05
CA PRO A 260 20.29 1.34 1.20
C PRO A 260 21.06 0.46 0.19
N ALA A 261 20.51 -0.72 -0.12
CA ALA A 261 21.03 -1.56 -1.17
C ALA A 261 21.00 -0.84 -2.51
N VAL A 262 21.95 -1.15 -3.37
CA VAL A 262 21.94 -0.67 -4.76
C VAL A 262 20.80 -1.37 -5.50
N SER A 263 20.10 -0.61 -6.34
CA SER A 263 19.04 -1.18 -7.20
C SER A 263 19.64 -2.19 -8.17
N LEU A 264 18.88 -3.25 -8.47
CA LEU A 264 19.28 -4.23 -9.49
C LEU A 264 19.57 -3.53 -10.83
N THR A 265 20.57 -3.99 -11.55
CA THR A 265 20.75 -3.63 -12.97
C THR A 265 19.59 -4.20 -13.80
N GLN A 266 19.49 -3.81 -15.08
CA GLN A 266 18.48 -4.36 -15.99
C GLN A 266 18.67 -5.87 -16.16
N GLU A 267 19.91 -6.32 -16.32
CA GLU A 267 20.28 -7.73 -16.50
C GLU A 267 19.93 -8.58 -15.28
N GLU A 268 20.23 -8.08 -14.08
CA GLU A 268 19.86 -8.75 -12.82
C GLU A 268 18.35 -8.82 -12.65
N LEU A 269 17.65 -7.72 -12.96
CA LEU A 269 16.19 -7.68 -12.90
C LEU A 269 15.58 -8.66 -13.90
N ASP A 270 16.09 -8.73 -15.12
CA ASP A 270 15.66 -9.69 -16.13
C ASP A 270 15.91 -11.13 -15.68
N ALA A 271 17.06 -11.41 -15.06
CA ALA A 271 17.37 -12.73 -14.50
C ALA A 271 16.36 -13.15 -13.43
N VAL A 272 15.98 -12.24 -12.52
CA VAL A 272 14.95 -12.49 -11.52
C VAL A 272 13.60 -12.86 -12.16
N TYR A 273 13.19 -12.17 -13.22
CA TYR A 273 11.91 -12.46 -13.88
C TYR A 273 11.96 -13.67 -14.82
N ARG A 274 13.14 -14.21 -15.16
CA ARG A 274 13.29 -15.48 -15.90
C ARG A 274 13.20 -16.72 -15.01
N LEU A 275 13.26 -16.58 -13.69
CA LEU A 275 13.14 -17.71 -12.76
C LEU A 275 11.88 -18.54 -13.05
N PRO A 276 11.88 -19.85 -12.72
CA PRO A 276 10.84 -20.79 -13.17
C PRO A 276 9.54 -20.71 -12.37
N TYR A 277 8.93 -19.55 -12.33
CA TYR A 277 7.64 -19.35 -11.65
C TYR A 277 6.51 -20.15 -12.29
N GLN A 278 5.67 -20.78 -11.47
CA GLN A 278 4.48 -21.51 -11.90
C GLN A 278 3.30 -20.60 -12.25
N ARG A 279 3.33 -19.33 -11.85
CA ARG A 279 2.29 -18.28 -12.03
C ARG A 279 0.91 -18.71 -11.52
N LYS A 280 0.88 -19.47 -10.43
CA LYS A 280 -0.35 -19.94 -9.76
C LYS A 280 -0.11 -20.20 -8.28
N PRO A 281 -1.18 -20.30 -7.47
CA PRO A 281 -1.09 -20.78 -6.10
C PRO A 281 -0.65 -22.25 -6.05
N HIS A 282 -0.08 -22.65 -4.91
CA HIS A 282 0.23 -24.06 -4.67
C HIS A 282 -1.07 -24.89 -4.69
N PRO A 283 -1.09 -26.12 -5.31
CA PRO A 283 -2.29 -26.94 -5.47
C PRO A 283 -2.98 -27.33 -4.15
N MET A 284 -2.27 -27.30 -3.01
CA MET A 284 -2.87 -27.55 -1.69
C MET A 284 -4.07 -26.65 -1.36
N TYR A 285 -4.22 -25.54 -2.05
CA TYR A 285 -5.32 -24.60 -1.84
C TYR A 285 -6.52 -24.81 -2.76
N ASP A 286 -6.45 -25.69 -3.77
CA ASP A 286 -7.51 -25.87 -4.77
C ASP A 286 -8.84 -26.26 -4.11
N ALA A 287 -8.82 -27.23 -3.17
CA ALA A 287 -9.98 -27.65 -2.40
C ALA A 287 -10.55 -26.56 -1.46
N GLN A 288 -9.78 -25.50 -1.20
CA GLN A 288 -10.16 -24.38 -0.34
C GLN A 288 -10.65 -23.14 -1.12
N GLY A 289 -10.78 -23.24 -2.45
CA GLY A 289 -11.19 -22.15 -3.32
C GLY A 289 -10.03 -21.31 -3.88
N GLY A 290 -8.80 -21.84 -3.85
CA GLY A 290 -7.60 -21.18 -4.37
C GLY A 290 -7.17 -19.97 -3.52
N VAL A 291 -6.41 -19.05 -4.10
CA VAL A 291 -5.96 -17.78 -3.46
C VAL A 291 -6.40 -16.62 -4.35
N PRO A 292 -7.40 -15.83 -3.94
CA PRO A 292 -8.01 -14.81 -4.82
C PRO A 292 -7.03 -13.76 -5.34
N GLY A 293 -5.99 -13.41 -4.57
CA GLY A 293 -4.99 -12.41 -4.96
C GLY A 293 -4.25 -12.70 -6.26
N ILE A 294 -4.28 -13.96 -6.76
CA ILE A 294 -3.66 -14.29 -8.05
C ILE A 294 -4.43 -13.70 -9.25
N GLU A 295 -5.76 -13.52 -9.12
CA GLU A 295 -6.60 -13.06 -10.22
C GLU A 295 -6.19 -11.68 -10.75
N GLU A 296 -5.69 -10.83 -9.88
CA GLU A 296 -5.25 -9.46 -10.23
C GLU A 296 -3.93 -9.47 -11.04
N VAL A 297 -3.07 -10.47 -10.84
CA VAL A 297 -1.70 -10.45 -11.36
C VAL A 297 -1.36 -11.58 -12.32
N GLN A 298 -2.16 -12.65 -12.42
CA GLN A 298 -1.84 -13.86 -13.19
C GLN A 298 -1.44 -13.56 -14.64
N PHE A 299 -2.15 -12.65 -15.29
CA PHE A 299 -1.91 -12.21 -16.67
C PHE A 299 -1.40 -10.77 -16.73
N SER A 300 -0.70 -10.33 -15.70
CA SER A 300 -0.08 -9.01 -15.63
C SER A 300 1.44 -9.13 -15.70
N ILE A 301 2.08 -8.09 -16.23
CA ILE A 301 3.52 -7.99 -16.40
C ILE A 301 4.01 -6.76 -15.64
N ALA A 302 4.86 -6.98 -14.64
CA ALA A 302 5.58 -5.89 -13.99
C ALA A 302 6.84 -5.57 -14.80
N HIS A 303 6.94 -4.34 -15.31
CA HIS A 303 8.06 -3.97 -16.18
C HIS A 303 9.08 -3.04 -15.51
N ASN A 304 8.76 -2.47 -14.34
CA ASN A 304 9.64 -1.56 -13.62
C ASN A 304 9.52 -1.72 -12.09
N ARG A 305 10.46 -1.16 -11.37
CA ARG A 305 10.50 -0.98 -9.91
C ARG A 305 10.90 0.44 -9.57
N GLY A 306 10.62 0.86 -8.34
CA GLY A 306 10.91 2.20 -7.85
C GLY A 306 9.85 3.24 -8.23
N CYS A 307 9.86 4.38 -7.53
CA CYS A 307 8.94 5.48 -7.81
C CYS A 307 9.52 6.82 -7.34
N PHE A 308 9.85 7.71 -8.27
CA PHE A 308 10.30 9.08 -7.93
C PHE A 308 9.15 10.06 -7.63
N GLY A 309 7.89 9.62 -7.72
CA GLY A 309 6.73 10.41 -7.31
C GLY A 309 6.78 10.81 -5.83
N TYR A 310 7.28 9.93 -4.97
CA TYR A 310 7.64 10.19 -3.57
C TYR A 310 6.56 10.92 -2.77
N CYS A 311 5.29 10.51 -2.95
CA CYS A 311 4.17 11.04 -2.20
C CYS A 311 4.34 10.79 -0.70
N ASN A 312 3.99 11.75 0.14
CA ASN A 312 4.28 11.73 1.59
C ASN A 312 3.56 10.61 2.36
N PHE A 313 2.47 10.10 1.83
CA PHE A 313 1.66 9.02 2.45
C PHE A 313 2.01 7.62 1.92
N CYS A 314 2.81 7.51 0.85
CA CYS A 314 3.02 6.26 0.13
C CYS A 314 4.29 5.54 0.59
N SER A 315 4.17 4.25 0.90
CA SER A 315 5.29 3.41 1.32
C SER A 315 6.12 2.85 0.15
N ILE A 316 5.65 2.95 -1.09
CA ILE A 316 6.31 2.34 -2.26
C ILE A 316 7.77 2.83 -2.38
N ALA A 317 7.99 4.13 -2.33
CA ALA A 317 9.33 4.68 -2.45
C ALA A 317 10.24 4.36 -1.25
N LEU A 318 9.65 4.11 -0.06
CA LEU A 318 10.40 3.67 1.13
C LEU A 318 10.84 2.21 1.04
N HIS A 319 10.09 1.39 0.31
CA HIS A 319 10.37 -0.04 0.14
C HIS A 319 11.14 -0.33 -1.16
N GLN A 320 10.73 0.26 -2.28
CA GLN A 320 11.35 -0.01 -3.60
C GLN A 320 12.40 1.01 -4.02
N GLY A 321 12.58 2.09 -3.24
CA GLY A 321 13.47 3.18 -3.62
C GLY A 321 12.82 4.19 -4.57
N ARG A 322 13.56 5.28 -4.84
CA ARG A 322 13.15 6.37 -5.73
C ARG A 322 13.72 6.25 -7.14
N ARG A 323 14.74 5.40 -7.34
CA ARG A 323 15.32 5.12 -8.64
C ARG A 323 14.42 4.17 -9.41
N ILE A 324 14.21 4.47 -10.68
CA ILE A 324 13.49 3.58 -11.58
C ILE A 324 14.49 2.59 -12.19
N THR A 325 14.17 1.31 -12.05
CA THR A 325 14.84 0.20 -12.75
C THR A 325 13.82 -0.52 -13.60
N CYS A 326 14.19 -0.85 -14.83
CA CYS A 326 13.30 -1.41 -15.83
C CYS A 326 13.84 -2.71 -16.38
N ARG A 327 12.93 -3.61 -16.69
CA ARG A 327 13.23 -4.82 -17.46
C ARG A 327 13.48 -4.47 -18.93
N SER A 328 14.30 -5.27 -19.59
CA SER A 328 14.48 -5.19 -21.03
C SER A 328 13.17 -5.52 -21.77
N GLU A 329 13.08 -5.08 -23.00
CA GLU A 329 11.97 -5.43 -23.87
C GLU A 329 11.90 -6.94 -24.09
N GLU A 330 13.04 -7.59 -24.29
CA GLU A 330 13.17 -9.04 -24.51
C GLU A 330 12.56 -9.81 -23.33
N SER A 331 12.94 -9.46 -22.10
CA SER A 331 12.43 -10.08 -20.88
C SER A 331 10.90 -9.95 -20.77
N ILE A 332 10.36 -8.79 -21.11
CA ILE A 332 8.91 -8.53 -21.10
C ILE A 332 8.17 -9.38 -22.15
N LEU A 333 8.73 -9.46 -23.36
CA LEU A 333 8.15 -10.23 -24.45
C LEU A 333 8.24 -11.74 -24.21
N GLU A 334 9.33 -12.23 -23.61
CA GLU A 334 9.47 -13.64 -23.20
C GLU A 334 8.40 -14.03 -22.17
N GLU A 335 8.18 -13.19 -21.15
CA GLU A 335 7.13 -13.42 -20.16
C GLU A 335 5.75 -13.39 -20.81
N ALA A 336 5.49 -12.43 -21.70
CA ALA A 336 4.20 -12.35 -22.41
C ALA A 336 3.93 -13.61 -23.24
N LYS A 337 4.94 -14.15 -23.92
CA LYS A 337 4.82 -15.42 -24.66
C LYS A 337 4.42 -16.57 -23.73
N LYS A 338 5.09 -16.73 -22.57
CA LYS A 338 4.73 -17.73 -21.55
C LYS A 338 3.28 -17.56 -21.08
N ILE A 339 2.83 -16.32 -20.86
CA ILE A 339 1.44 -16.01 -20.50
C ILE A 339 0.46 -16.48 -21.60
N THR A 340 0.79 -16.26 -22.89
CA THR A 340 -0.11 -16.67 -24.00
C THR A 340 -0.24 -18.18 -24.18
N GLU A 341 0.66 -18.96 -23.58
CA GLU A 341 0.65 -20.43 -23.59
C GLU A 341 -0.13 -21.03 -22.42
N MET A 342 -0.49 -20.23 -21.42
CA MET A 342 -1.26 -20.70 -20.27
C MET A 342 -2.67 -21.17 -20.68
N PRO A 343 -3.15 -22.31 -20.17
CA PRO A 343 -4.42 -22.91 -20.62
C PRO A 343 -5.66 -22.00 -20.48
N ASN A 344 -5.66 -21.12 -19.47
CA ASN A 344 -6.77 -20.23 -19.15
C ASN A 344 -6.60 -18.80 -19.72
N PHE A 345 -5.59 -18.56 -20.57
CA PHE A 345 -5.38 -17.28 -21.20
C PHE A 345 -6.45 -17.01 -22.29
N LYS A 346 -7.23 -15.94 -22.12
CA LYS A 346 -8.34 -15.57 -23.03
C LYS A 346 -7.97 -14.46 -24.05
N GLY A 347 -6.70 -14.13 -24.14
CA GLY A 347 -6.20 -13.10 -25.06
C GLY A 347 -6.04 -11.71 -24.43
N TYR A 348 -6.13 -11.58 -23.11
CA TYR A 348 -6.04 -10.30 -22.43
C TYR A 348 -4.82 -10.27 -21.50
N ILE A 349 -3.87 -9.38 -21.79
CA ILE A 349 -2.86 -8.98 -20.82
C ILE A 349 -3.52 -7.90 -19.96
N HIS A 350 -3.72 -8.21 -18.69
CA HIS A 350 -4.53 -7.39 -17.79
C HIS A 350 -3.85 -6.10 -17.38
N ASP A 351 -2.52 -6.13 -17.29
CA ASP A 351 -1.72 -4.96 -16.95
C ASP A 351 -0.28 -5.12 -17.47
N VAL A 352 0.27 -4.03 -17.97
CA VAL A 352 1.72 -3.89 -18.18
C VAL A 352 2.13 -2.71 -17.33
N GLY A 353 2.51 -2.99 -16.09
CA GLY A 353 2.59 -1.97 -15.07
C GLY A 353 3.74 -2.13 -14.08
N GLY A 354 3.57 -1.53 -12.92
CA GLY A 354 4.52 -1.51 -11.82
C GLY A 354 4.07 -0.54 -10.75
N PRO A 355 4.96 -0.04 -9.88
CA PRO A 355 4.62 0.96 -8.86
C PRO A 355 4.02 2.24 -9.45
N THR A 356 4.43 2.58 -10.66
CA THR A 356 3.86 3.61 -11.53
C THR A 356 4.03 3.14 -12.97
N ALA A 357 2.92 2.89 -13.66
CA ALA A 357 2.95 2.19 -14.96
C ALA A 357 3.75 2.93 -16.03
N ASN A 358 3.70 4.26 -16.06
CA ASN A 358 4.34 5.05 -17.10
C ASN A 358 5.74 5.58 -16.76
N PHE A 359 6.42 4.97 -15.78
CA PHE A 359 7.82 5.29 -15.49
C PHE A 359 8.77 4.24 -16.08
N ARG A 360 9.63 4.67 -17.01
CA ARG A 360 10.71 3.82 -17.57
C ARG A 360 12.08 4.48 -17.53
N LEU A 361 12.14 5.77 -17.24
CA LEU A 361 13.39 6.51 -17.19
C LEU A 361 13.69 6.99 -15.77
N PRO A 362 14.99 7.22 -15.44
CA PRO A 362 15.35 8.01 -14.28
C PRO A 362 14.69 9.39 -14.34
N SER A 363 14.35 9.97 -13.19
CA SER A 363 13.71 11.30 -13.16
C SER A 363 14.55 12.39 -13.84
N CYS A 364 15.87 12.30 -13.80
CA CYS A 364 16.80 13.23 -14.47
C CYS A 364 18.23 12.66 -14.57
N LYS A 365 19.07 13.24 -15.43
CA LYS A 365 20.47 12.85 -15.60
C LYS A 365 21.31 12.96 -14.30
N LYS A 366 20.95 13.90 -13.41
CA LYS A 366 21.63 14.07 -12.12
C LYS A 366 21.42 12.86 -11.21
N GLN A 367 20.22 12.30 -11.20
CA GLN A 367 19.86 11.18 -10.32
C GLN A 367 20.82 9.99 -10.48
N ALA A 368 21.17 9.65 -11.72
CA ALA A 368 22.03 8.50 -12.00
C ALA A 368 23.47 8.67 -11.46
N LYS A 369 23.94 9.93 -11.30
CA LYS A 369 25.33 10.23 -10.89
C LYS A 369 25.47 10.64 -9.43
N SER A 370 24.54 11.42 -8.92
CA SER A 370 24.64 12.11 -7.62
C SER A 370 23.49 11.77 -6.67
N GLY A 371 22.66 10.78 -7.00
CA GLY A 371 21.51 10.41 -6.21
C GLY A 371 20.34 11.39 -6.27
N MET A 372 19.33 11.15 -5.47
CA MET A 372 18.10 11.93 -5.41
C MET A 372 18.30 13.22 -4.62
N CYS A 373 17.59 14.26 -5.00
CA CYS A 373 17.56 15.50 -4.23
C CYS A 373 16.89 15.29 -2.87
N VAL A 374 17.58 15.68 -1.79
CA VAL A 374 17.04 15.67 -0.44
C VAL A 374 15.98 16.77 -0.29
N GLY A 375 14.84 16.47 0.36
CA GLY A 375 13.76 17.41 0.61
C GLY A 375 13.03 17.93 -0.63
N LYS A 376 13.32 17.41 -1.83
CA LYS A 376 12.66 17.83 -3.08
C LYS A 376 11.93 16.69 -3.76
N LYS A 377 10.84 17.04 -4.45
CA LYS A 377 10.05 16.14 -5.29
C LYS A 377 10.24 16.48 -6.76
N CYS A 378 10.17 15.45 -7.61
CA CYS A 378 10.38 15.63 -9.05
C CYS A 378 9.12 16.12 -9.77
N LEU A 379 7.93 15.87 -9.19
CA LEU A 379 6.63 16.09 -9.82
C LEU A 379 5.68 16.98 -8.99
N ALA A 380 6.10 17.44 -7.81
CA ALA A 380 5.22 18.20 -6.91
C ALA A 380 5.96 19.42 -6.31
N PRO A 381 5.26 20.55 -6.11
CA PRO A 381 3.90 20.83 -6.56
C PRO A 381 3.79 20.96 -8.08
N GLU A 382 4.91 21.25 -8.75
CA GLU A 382 5.08 21.34 -10.20
C GLU A 382 6.26 20.47 -10.68
N PRO A 383 6.27 20.03 -11.95
CA PRO A 383 7.38 19.27 -12.49
C PRO A 383 8.71 20.02 -12.40
N CYS A 384 9.74 19.34 -11.91
CA CYS A 384 11.09 19.88 -11.85
C CYS A 384 11.61 20.24 -13.24
N LYS A 385 12.26 21.39 -13.39
CA LYS A 385 12.84 21.84 -14.69
C LYS A 385 13.85 20.86 -15.30
N ALA A 386 14.49 20.01 -14.48
CA ALA A 386 15.43 19.00 -14.93
C ALA A 386 14.77 17.63 -15.20
N LEU A 387 13.45 17.52 -15.01
CA LEU A 387 12.70 16.27 -15.21
C LEU A 387 12.85 15.80 -16.68
N GLN A 388 13.16 14.53 -16.85
CA GLN A 388 13.14 13.87 -18.14
C GLN A 388 11.80 13.15 -18.30
N VAL A 389 11.10 13.45 -19.39
CA VAL A 389 9.81 12.84 -19.71
C VAL A 389 9.92 12.25 -21.11
N ASP A 390 9.70 10.95 -21.20
CA ASP A 390 9.67 10.22 -22.46
C ASP A 390 8.91 8.91 -22.27
N HIS A 391 7.87 8.70 -23.06
CA HIS A 391 7.07 7.48 -23.08
C HIS A 391 7.32 6.60 -24.30
N SER A 392 8.27 6.96 -25.18
CA SER A 392 8.49 6.30 -26.47
C SER A 392 8.83 4.81 -26.33
N GLU A 393 9.74 4.45 -25.42
CA GLU A 393 10.12 3.06 -25.15
C GLU A 393 8.93 2.26 -24.60
N TYR A 394 8.19 2.83 -23.65
CA TYR A 394 7.02 2.16 -23.09
C TYR A 394 5.97 1.89 -24.16
N LEU A 395 5.70 2.89 -25.00
CA LEU A 395 4.77 2.77 -26.11
C LEU A 395 5.23 1.72 -27.14
N HIS A 396 6.52 1.67 -27.42
CA HIS A 396 7.10 0.65 -28.31
C HIS A 396 6.85 -0.77 -27.79
N ILE A 397 7.09 -1.01 -26.52
CA ILE A 397 6.83 -2.31 -25.86
C ILE A 397 5.35 -2.67 -25.93
N LEU A 398 4.46 -1.74 -25.60
CA LEU A 398 3.01 -1.96 -25.67
C LEU A 398 2.55 -2.34 -27.09
N ARG A 399 3.10 -1.68 -28.11
CA ARG A 399 2.82 -1.99 -29.53
C ARG A 399 3.29 -3.38 -29.91
N LYS A 400 4.48 -3.82 -29.44
CA LYS A 400 4.97 -5.19 -29.67
C LYS A 400 4.12 -6.24 -28.97
N LEU A 401 3.73 -6.01 -27.73
CA LEU A 401 2.85 -6.90 -26.98
C LEU A 401 1.50 -7.11 -27.67
N ARG A 402 0.91 -6.05 -28.27
CA ARG A 402 -0.35 -6.16 -29.03
C ARG A 402 -0.23 -6.99 -30.30
N LYS A 403 1.00 -7.13 -30.85
CA LYS A 403 1.26 -7.92 -32.06
C LYS A 403 1.54 -9.39 -31.79
N LEU A 404 1.66 -9.80 -30.52
CA LEU A 404 1.92 -11.20 -30.18
C LEU A 404 0.73 -12.10 -30.57
N PRO A 405 0.97 -13.31 -31.08
CA PRO A 405 -0.08 -14.28 -31.33
C PRO A 405 -0.94 -14.52 -30.09
N LYS A 406 -2.23 -14.75 -30.27
CA LYS A 406 -3.25 -14.94 -29.22
C LYS A 406 -3.56 -13.72 -28.36
N VAL A 407 -2.79 -12.61 -28.44
CA VAL A 407 -3.09 -11.38 -27.71
C VAL A 407 -4.15 -10.57 -28.45
N LYS A 408 -5.29 -10.34 -27.80
CA LYS A 408 -6.40 -9.53 -28.31
C LYS A 408 -6.31 -8.08 -27.83
N ARG A 409 -5.93 -7.89 -26.54
CA ARG A 409 -5.82 -6.57 -25.91
C ARG A 409 -4.73 -6.58 -24.85
N VAL A 410 -4.10 -5.42 -24.68
CA VAL A 410 -3.13 -5.12 -23.64
C VAL A 410 -3.65 -3.92 -22.87
N PHE A 411 -3.92 -4.09 -21.57
CA PHE A 411 -4.44 -3.02 -20.72
C PHE A 411 -3.36 -2.47 -19.80
N ILE A 412 -3.59 -1.26 -19.31
CA ILE A 412 -2.84 -0.62 -18.25
C ILE A 412 -3.83 -0.36 -17.11
N ARG A 413 -3.67 -1.08 -16.00
CA ARG A 413 -4.51 -0.97 -14.80
C ARG A 413 -3.77 -0.39 -13.60
N SER A 414 -2.45 -0.54 -13.55
CA SER A 414 -1.59 0.12 -12.58
C SER A 414 -1.71 1.64 -12.67
N GLY A 415 -1.43 2.33 -11.57
CA GLY A 415 -1.58 3.78 -11.52
C GLY A 415 -0.72 4.51 -12.55
N ILE A 416 -1.38 5.33 -13.36
CA ILE A 416 -0.73 6.29 -14.26
C ILE A 416 -0.45 7.58 -13.49
N ARG A 417 0.77 8.08 -13.57
CA ARG A 417 1.11 9.44 -13.13
C ARG A 417 0.66 10.42 -14.21
N PHE A 418 -0.54 10.97 -14.03
CA PHE A 418 -1.15 11.92 -14.95
C PHE A 418 -0.34 13.21 -15.12
N ASP A 419 0.33 13.65 -14.06
CA ASP A 419 1.25 14.79 -14.06
C ASP A 419 2.51 14.53 -14.91
N TYR A 420 3.02 13.31 -14.94
CA TYR A 420 4.12 12.92 -15.83
C TYR A 420 3.65 12.85 -17.29
N VAL A 421 2.40 12.38 -17.55
CA VAL A 421 1.79 12.45 -18.88
C VAL A 421 1.64 13.89 -19.36
N MET A 422 1.15 14.79 -18.49
CA MET A 422 0.97 16.20 -18.84
C MET A 422 2.28 16.98 -19.02
N ALA A 423 3.37 16.49 -18.44
CA ALA A 423 4.71 17.04 -18.61
C ALA A 423 5.39 16.58 -19.91
N ASP A 424 4.84 15.58 -20.60
CA ASP A 424 5.33 15.14 -21.92
C ASP A 424 4.91 16.14 -23.00
N LYS A 425 5.88 16.53 -23.82
CA LYS A 425 5.63 17.41 -24.97
C LYS A 425 5.03 16.64 -26.16
N ASP A 426 5.23 15.30 -26.20
CA ASP A 426 4.64 14.42 -27.21
C ASP A 426 3.34 13.81 -26.69
N ASP A 427 2.25 14.15 -27.34
CA ASP A 427 0.89 13.71 -27.03
C ASP A 427 0.57 12.27 -27.53
N THR A 428 1.52 11.64 -28.22
CA THR A 428 1.33 10.32 -28.85
C THR A 428 0.99 9.25 -27.82
N PHE A 429 1.73 9.22 -26.70
CA PHE A 429 1.44 8.26 -25.61
C PHE A 429 0.03 8.44 -25.07
N PHE A 430 -0.39 9.69 -24.77
CA PHE A 430 -1.71 9.94 -24.21
C PHE A 430 -2.83 9.52 -25.17
N LYS A 431 -2.70 9.82 -26.44
CA LYS A 431 -3.67 9.40 -27.48
C LYS A 431 -3.77 7.88 -27.58
N GLU A 432 -2.63 7.18 -27.64
CA GLU A 432 -2.62 5.72 -27.76
C GLU A 432 -3.05 5.01 -26.47
N LEU A 433 -2.72 5.55 -25.29
CA LEU A 433 -3.25 5.08 -24.01
C LEU A 433 -4.78 5.02 -24.06
N VAL A 434 -5.44 6.12 -24.43
CA VAL A 434 -6.90 6.21 -24.50
C VAL A 434 -7.44 5.32 -25.63
N ALA A 435 -6.75 5.28 -26.76
CA ALA A 435 -7.20 4.50 -27.92
C ALA A 435 -7.14 2.99 -27.69
N GLU A 436 -6.07 2.47 -27.04
CA GLU A 436 -5.74 1.05 -27.08
C GLU A 436 -5.66 0.37 -25.71
N HIS A 437 -5.35 1.12 -24.63
CA HIS A 437 -4.96 0.52 -23.35
C HIS A 437 -5.94 0.74 -22.21
N VAL A 438 -7.00 1.54 -22.43
CA VAL A 438 -8.08 1.78 -21.45
C VAL A 438 -9.29 0.90 -21.78
N SER A 439 -9.70 0.07 -20.82
CA SER A 439 -10.80 -0.90 -20.99
C SER A 439 -12.22 -0.32 -20.79
N GLY A 440 -12.36 1.00 -20.70
CA GLY A 440 -13.61 1.70 -20.37
C GLY A 440 -13.46 2.64 -19.18
N GLN A 441 -12.59 2.32 -18.24
CA GLN A 441 -12.26 3.16 -17.10
C GLN A 441 -10.75 3.29 -16.94
N LEU A 442 -10.29 4.52 -16.71
CA LEU A 442 -8.91 4.80 -16.32
C LEU A 442 -8.89 5.30 -14.89
N LYS A 443 -8.20 4.55 -14.03
CA LYS A 443 -7.99 4.92 -12.64
C LYS A 443 -6.82 5.88 -12.52
N VAL A 444 -7.02 7.02 -11.88
CA VAL A 444 -6.01 8.05 -11.62
C VAL A 444 -6.13 8.55 -10.19
N ALA A 445 -5.06 9.02 -9.63
CA ALA A 445 -4.98 9.35 -8.20
C ALA A 445 -4.66 10.84 -7.97
N PRO A 446 -5.62 11.77 -8.13
CA PRO A 446 -5.44 13.16 -7.71
C PRO A 446 -5.38 13.29 -6.17
N GLU A 447 -6.02 12.39 -5.43
CA GLU A 447 -6.09 12.24 -3.98
C GLU A 447 -6.93 13.33 -3.29
N HIS A 448 -6.79 14.59 -3.65
CA HIS A 448 -7.54 15.73 -3.12
C HIS A 448 -7.67 16.84 -4.18
N VAL A 449 -8.43 17.90 -3.87
CA VAL A 449 -8.60 19.07 -4.75
C VAL A 449 -8.07 20.36 -4.13
N SER A 450 -7.76 20.36 -2.85
CA SER A 450 -7.17 21.53 -2.19
C SER A 450 -5.66 21.48 -2.30
N ASN A 451 -5.06 22.54 -2.87
CA ASN A 451 -3.62 22.64 -3.01
C ASN A 451 -2.90 22.64 -1.66
N VAL A 452 -3.53 23.18 -0.60
CA VAL A 452 -3.00 23.10 0.78
C VAL A 452 -2.83 21.67 1.25
N VAL A 453 -3.79 20.79 0.94
CA VAL A 453 -3.73 19.37 1.29
C VAL A 453 -2.78 18.61 0.36
N LEU A 454 -2.82 18.94 -0.94
CA LEU A 454 -1.94 18.33 -1.96
C LEU A 454 -0.45 18.60 -1.67
N ASP A 455 -0.11 19.79 -1.17
CA ASP A 455 1.24 20.11 -0.72
C ASP A 455 1.68 19.19 0.43
N LYS A 456 0.81 18.96 1.42
CA LYS A 456 1.08 18.02 2.53
C LYS A 456 1.12 16.56 2.06
N MET A 457 0.41 16.21 1.00
CA MET A 457 0.49 14.91 0.34
C MET A 457 1.74 14.76 -0.53
N GLY A 458 2.37 15.87 -0.94
CA GLY A 458 3.46 15.86 -1.93
C GLY A 458 2.96 15.46 -3.31
N LYS A 459 1.82 15.99 -3.71
CA LYS A 459 1.14 15.76 -5.00
C LYS A 459 1.15 17.04 -5.84
N PRO A 460 0.97 16.95 -7.17
CA PRO A 460 0.78 18.11 -8.02
C PRO A 460 -0.51 18.85 -7.63
N HIS A 461 -0.55 20.14 -7.88
CA HIS A 461 -1.74 20.95 -7.68
C HIS A 461 -2.89 20.51 -8.58
N ILE A 462 -4.13 20.82 -8.18
CA ILE A 462 -5.35 20.30 -8.81
C ILE A 462 -5.47 20.70 -10.28
N GLU A 463 -4.95 21.86 -10.66
CA GLU A 463 -4.99 22.39 -12.02
C GLU A 463 -4.36 21.42 -13.03
N CYS A 464 -3.34 20.68 -12.60
CA CYS A 464 -2.73 19.63 -13.44
C CYS A 464 -3.71 18.48 -13.72
N TYR A 465 -4.49 18.07 -12.71
CA TYR A 465 -5.50 17.05 -12.89
C TYR A 465 -6.67 17.52 -13.76
N GLU A 466 -7.13 18.75 -13.57
CA GLU A 466 -8.20 19.34 -14.38
C GLU A 466 -7.80 19.44 -15.86
N ALA A 467 -6.56 19.83 -16.13
CA ALA A 467 -6.01 19.85 -17.49
C ALA A 467 -5.94 18.43 -18.09
N PHE A 468 -5.49 17.44 -17.31
CA PHE A 468 -5.48 16.04 -17.71
C PHE A 468 -6.89 15.52 -18.00
N GLN A 469 -7.85 15.79 -17.12
CA GLN A 469 -9.25 15.39 -17.26
C GLN A 469 -9.86 15.96 -18.55
N LYS A 470 -9.69 17.25 -18.79
CA LYS A 470 -10.15 17.92 -19.99
C LYS A 470 -9.58 17.24 -21.25
N ARG A 471 -8.27 17.03 -21.28
CA ARG A 471 -7.57 16.41 -22.41
C ARG A 471 -8.01 14.96 -22.64
N PHE A 472 -8.18 14.18 -21.58
CA PHE A 472 -8.69 12.81 -21.67
C PHE A 472 -10.06 12.75 -22.36
N TYR A 473 -11.00 13.61 -21.99
CA TYR A 473 -12.34 13.62 -22.59
C TYR A 473 -12.35 14.17 -24.01
N GLU A 474 -11.47 15.11 -24.36
CA GLU A 474 -11.28 15.56 -25.73
C GLU A 474 -10.84 14.39 -26.64
N ILE A 475 -9.81 13.63 -26.21
CA ILE A 475 -9.32 12.47 -26.94
C ILE A 475 -10.40 11.39 -27.03
N THR A 476 -11.06 11.06 -25.93
CA THR A 476 -12.14 10.06 -25.88
C THR A 476 -13.26 10.41 -26.85
N LYS A 477 -13.66 11.68 -26.87
CA LYS A 477 -14.69 12.20 -27.81
C LYS A 477 -14.23 12.10 -29.25
N SER A 478 -12.99 12.47 -29.57
CA SER A 478 -12.44 12.40 -30.95
C SER A 478 -12.37 10.96 -31.46
N LEU A 479 -12.24 9.98 -30.58
CA LEU A 479 -12.23 8.55 -30.93
C LEU A 479 -13.62 7.91 -30.94
N GLY A 480 -14.68 8.66 -30.63
CA GLY A 480 -16.05 8.13 -30.53
C GLY A 480 -16.22 7.07 -29.42
N LYS A 481 -15.37 7.08 -28.40
CA LYS A 481 -15.38 6.08 -27.31
C LYS A 481 -16.20 6.54 -26.12
N LYS A 482 -16.69 5.57 -25.33
CA LYS A 482 -17.32 5.79 -24.03
C LYS A 482 -16.37 5.31 -22.93
N GLN A 483 -15.53 6.21 -22.43
CA GLN A 483 -14.56 5.93 -21.40
C GLN A 483 -14.65 6.99 -20.30
N TYR A 484 -14.29 6.59 -19.07
CA TYR A 484 -14.46 7.42 -17.88
C TYR A 484 -13.19 7.42 -17.04
N LEU A 485 -12.92 8.55 -16.41
CA LEU A 485 -11.92 8.63 -15.34
C LEU A 485 -12.53 8.22 -14.01
N VAL A 486 -11.80 7.41 -13.27
CA VAL A 486 -12.15 7.03 -11.89
C VAL A 486 -11.09 7.63 -10.96
N PRO A 487 -11.35 8.81 -10.37
CA PRO A 487 -10.40 9.44 -9.47
C PRO A 487 -10.36 8.71 -8.13
N TYR A 488 -9.16 8.34 -7.67
CA TYR A 488 -8.94 7.98 -6.28
C TYR A 488 -8.84 9.24 -5.45
N LEU A 489 -9.65 9.32 -4.40
CA LEU A 489 -9.74 10.45 -3.49
C LEU A 489 -9.61 9.97 -2.05
N MET A 490 -8.89 10.77 -1.25
CA MET A 490 -8.56 10.44 0.13
C MET A 490 -9.12 11.49 1.09
N SER A 491 -9.89 11.06 2.09
CA SER A 491 -10.33 11.91 3.20
C SER A 491 -9.35 11.85 4.36
N SER A 492 -9.41 12.84 5.23
CA SER A 492 -8.76 12.83 6.55
C SER A 492 -7.23 12.77 6.53
N HIS A 493 -6.59 13.17 5.43
CA HIS A 493 -5.12 13.34 5.40
C HIS A 493 -4.70 14.55 6.28
N PRO A 494 -3.51 14.52 6.91
CA PRO A 494 -2.95 15.71 7.55
C PRO A 494 -3.00 16.93 6.62
N GLY A 495 -3.47 18.07 7.15
CA GLY A 495 -3.78 19.28 6.37
C GLY A 495 -5.24 19.40 5.94
N SER A 496 -6.04 18.33 5.95
CA SER A 496 -7.43 18.37 5.53
C SER A 496 -8.35 18.83 6.66
N THR A 497 -8.70 20.12 6.70
CA THR A 497 -9.76 20.65 7.55
C THR A 497 -11.14 20.31 6.97
N LEU A 498 -12.21 20.58 7.73
CA LEU A 498 -13.58 20.43 7.21
C LEU A 498 -13.85 21.37 6.02
N GLN A 499 -13.24 22.56 5.99
CA GLN A 499 -13.35 23.48 4.85
C GLN A 499 -12.73 22.87 3.58
N GLU A 500 -11.55 22.24 3.72
CA GLU A 500 -10.89 21.57 2.59
C GLU A 500 -11.69 20.35 2.12
N ALA A 501 -12.29 19.59 3.02
CA ALA A 501 -13.18 18.48 2.69
C ALA A 501 -14.47 18.95 1.98
N VAL A 502 -15.00 20.13 2.34
CA VAL A 502 -16.15 20.74 1.62
C VAL A 502 -15.75 21.15 0.21
N LYS A 503 -14.56 21.71 -0.01
CA LYS A 503 -14.07 22.00 -1.38
C LYS A 503 -14.06 20.74 -2.23
N LEU A 504 -13.62 19.62 -1.68
CA LEU A 504 -13.61 18.34 -2.38
C LEU A 504 -15.05 17.87 -2.73
N SER A 505 -16.02 18.05 -1.83
CA SER A 505 -17.42 17.72 -2.11
C SER A 505 -18.00 18.61 -3.22
N LEU A 506 -17.67 19.90 -3.23
CA LEU A 506 -18.12 20.83 -4.26
C LEU A 506 -17.55 20.43 -5.63
N PHE A 507 -16.27 20.09 -5.70
CA PHE A 507 -15.65 19.60 -6.90
C PHE A 507 -16.37 18.34 -7.44
N LEU A 508 -16.70 17.39 -6.57
CA LEU A 508 -17.44 16.17 -6.95
C LEU A 508 -18.82 16.52 -7.52
N ARG A 509 -19.57 17.41 -6.85
CA ARG A 509 -20.89 17.88 -7.31
C ARG A 509 -20.78 18.54 -8.67
N ASP A 510 -19.86 19.49 -8.82
CA ASP A 510 -19.72 20.34 -10.03
C ASP A 510 -19.27 19.52 -11.26
N ASN A 511 -18.56 18.41 -11.02
CA ASN A 511 -18.18 17.45 -12.05
C ASN A 511 -19.14 16.24 -12.19
N GLY A 512 -20.27 16.23 -11.48
CA GLY A 512 -21.23 15.11 -11.53
C GLY A 512 -20.66 13.76 -11.09
N MET A 513 -19.66 13.78 -10.21
CA MET A 513 -18.98 12.57 -9.75
C MET A 513 -19.61 12.01 -8.48
N HIS A 514 -19.87 10.71 -8.48
CA HIS A 514 -20.43 9.97 -7.35
C HIS A 514 -19.53 8.79 -6.98
N PRO A 515 -18.43 8.98 -6.25
CA PRO A 515 -17.49 7.91 -5.93
C PRO A 515 -18.13 6.85 -5.03
N GLU A 516 -18.21 5.62 -5.54
CA GLU A 516 -18.72 4.47 -4.76
C GLU A 516 -17.73 4.03 -3.68
N GLN A 517 -16.44 4.10 -3.98
CA GLN A 517 -15.37 3.78 -3.05
C GLN A 517 -14.59 5.03 -2.67
N VAL A 518 -14.46 5.26 -1.38
CA VAL A 518 -13.66 6.35 -0.82
C VAL A 518 -12.66 5.79 0.19
N GLN A 519 -11.48 6.37 0.20
CA GLN A 519 -10.42 5.99 1.12
C GLN A 519 -10.23 7.07 2.18
N ASP A 520 -10.12 6.65 3.44
CA ASP A 520 -9.57 7.53 4.46
C ASP A 520 -8.04 7.37 4.49
N PHE A 521 -7.37 8.43 4.87
CA PHE A 521 -5.95 8.36 5.18
C PHE A 521 -5.67 7.23 6.17
N TYR A 522 -4.71 6.38 5.80
CA TYR A 522 -4.26 5.27 6.60
C TYR A 522 -2.82 5.54 7.05
N PRO A 523 -2.57 5.79 8.34
CA PRO A 523 -1.23 6.06 8.84
C PRO A 523 -0.32 4.83 8.68
N THR A 524 0.44 4.81 7.58
CA THR A 524 1.40 3.75 7.27
C THR A 524 2.75 4.07 7.92
N PRO A 525 3.33 3.15 8.74
CA PRO A 525 4.58 3.40 9.44
C PRO A 525 5.70 3.89 8.51
N GLY A 526 6.57 4.76 9.02
CA GLY A 526 7.72 5.29 8.30
C GLY A 526 7.42 6.38 7.28
N THR A 527 6.16 6.70 6.96
CA THR A 527 5.81 7.75 5.99
C THR A 527 5.79 9.15 6.62
N ILE A 528 6.09 10.18 5.81
CA ILE A 528 6.01 11.60 6.23
C ILE A 528 4.61 11.96 6.71
N SER A 529 3.57 11.48 6.01
CA SER A 529 2.18 11.76 6.42
C SER A 529 1.83 11.13 7.76
N THR A 530 2.39 9.96 8.08
CA THR A 530 2.21 9.35 9.41
C THR A 530 2.96 10.11 10.49
N CYS A 531 4.15 10.64 10.18
CA CYS A 531 4.84 11.56 11.06
C CYS A 531 3.99 12.79 11.37
N MET A 532 3.45 13.46 10.34
CA MET A 532 2.54 14.60 10.52
C MET A 532 1.29 14.22 11.32
N TYR A 533 0.72 13.05 11.05
CA TYR A 533 -0.47 12.54 11.76
C TYR A 533 -0.22 12.37 13.27
N TYR A 534 0.92 11.79 13.63
CA TYR A 534 1.28 11.57 15.03
C TYR A 534 1.71 12.86 15.73
N THR A 535 2.65 13.58 15.11
CA THR A 535 3.31 14.74 15.76
C THR A 535 2.53 16.04 15.64
N GLU A 536 1.65 16.19 14.63
CA GLU A 536 1.03 17.45 14.23
C GLU A 536 2.06 18.50 13.75
N LEU A 537 3.22 18.01 13.31
CA LEU A 537 4.31 18.83 12.77
C LEU A 537 4.72 18.34 11.39
N ASP A 538 5.07 19.25 10.52
CA ASP A 538 5.76 18.95 9.27
C ASP A 538 7.24 18.67 9.58
N PRO A 539 7.78 17.46 9.31
CA PRO A 539 9.14 17.12 9.72
C PRO A 539 10.23 17.91 8.98
N TYR A 540 9.92 18.59 7.89
CA TYR A 540 10.88 19.42 7.15
C TYR A 540 10.90 20.87 7.62
N THR A 541 9.75 21.46 7.92
CA THR A 541 9.63 22.87 8.34
C THR A 541 9.49 23.04 9.86
N MET A 542 9.10 21.97 10.56
CA MET A 542 8.72 21.94 11.97
C MET A 542 7.51 22.84 12.30
N GLU A 543 6.77 23.27 11.29
CA GLU A 543 5.53 24.01 11.45
C GLU A 543 4.36 23.11 11.82
N PRO A 544 3.37 23.63 12.57
CA PRO A 544 2.15 22.90 12.91
C PRO A 544 1.36 22.49 11.67
N VAL A 545 0.81 21.28 11.70
CA VAL A 545 -0.07 20.72 10.66
C VAL A 545 -1.38 20.31 11.32
N TYR A 546 -2.50 20.78 10.76
CA TYR A 546 -3.81 20.33 11.18
C TYR A 546 -4.00 18.83 10.91
N VAL A 547 -4.56 18.10 11.87
CA VAL A 547 -4.80 16.66 11.73
C VAL A 547 -6.21 16.29 12.21
N PRO A 548 -7.07 15.74 11.36
CA PRO A 548 -8.38 15.24 11.77
C PRO A 548 -8.22 13.94 12.57
N LYS A 549 -8.24 14.04 13.90
CA LYS A 549 -7.97 12.89 14.79
C LYS A 549 -9.23 12.21 15.30
N THR A 550 -10.31 12.96 15.51
CA THR A 550 -11.50 12.39 16.12
C THR A 550 -12.25 11.47 15.16
N PRO A 551 -12.80 10.32 15.63
CA PRO A 551 -13.59 9.44 14.79
C PRO A 551 -14.79 10.15 14.14
N LYS A 552 -15.40 11.12 14.86
CA LYS A 552 -16.52 11.90 14.35
C LYS A 552 -16.11 12.78 13.17
N GLU A 553 -14.99 13.47 13.26
CA GLU A 553 -14.50 14.32 12.18
C GLU A 553 -14.11 13.50 10.94
N LYS A 554 -13.38 12.38 11.13
CA LYS A 554 -13.06 11.45 10.03
C LYS A 554 -14.33 10.94 9.34
N ALA A 555 -15.36 10.58 10.13
CA ALA A 555 -16.64 10.17 9.58
C ALA A 555 -17.34 11.29 8.80
N MET A 556 -17.27 12.56 9.27
CA MET A 556 -17.81 13.72 8.55
C MET A 556 -17.06 13.97 7.24
N GLN A 557 -15.72 13.94 7.24
CA GLN A 557 -14.93 14.13 6.02
C GLN A 557 -15.22 13.02 4.99
N ARG A 558 -15.33 11.76 5.44
CA ARG A 558 -15.72 10.65 4.57
C ARG A 558 -17.14 10.83 4.01
N ALA A 559 -18.10 11.23 4.85
CA ALA A 559 -19.47 11.47 4.44
C ALA A 559 -19.58 12.57 3.38
N LEU A 560 -18.74 13.60 3.46
CA LEU A 560 -18.66 14.66 2.46
C LEU A 560 -18.24 14.12 1.07
N LEU A 561 -17.37 13.12 0.97
CA LEU A 561 -17.04 12.46 -0.30
C LEU A 561 -18.22 11.70 -0.91
N GLN A 562 -19.14 11.24 -0.09
CA GLN A 562 -20.35 10.51 -0.48
C GLN A 562 -21.61 11.25 -0.03
N TYR A 563 -21.64 12.57 -0.20
CA TYR A 563 -22.69 13.46 0.27
C TYR A 563 -24.09 13.10 -0.28
N TYR A 564 -24.16 12.49 -1.44
CA TYR A 564 -25.37 12.07 -2.14
C TYR A 564 -26.05 10.85 -1.51
N LEU A 565 -25.36 10.08 -0.64
CA LEU A 565 -25.91 8.90 -0.01
C LEU A 565 -26.83 9.28 1.18
N PRO A 566 -28.09 8.78 1.23
CA PRO A 566 -29.04 9.13 2.28
C PRO A 566 -28.53 8.87 3.71
N GLN A 567 -27.79 7.77 3.92
CA GLN A 567 -27.22 7.41 5.22
C GLN A 567 -26.17 8.40 5.73
N ASN A 568 -25.54 9.18 4.85
CA ASN A 568 -24.53 10.17 5.21
C ASN A 568 -25.11 11.53 5.56
N ARG A 569 -26.41 11.76 5.33
CA ARG A 569 -27.07 13.06 5.44
C ARG A 569 -26.80 13.79 6.74
N GLN A 570 -26.94 13.12 7.89
CA GLN A 570 -26.74 13.74 9.21
C GLN A 570 -25.28 14.16 9.46
N LEU A 571 -24.32 13.34 8.98
CA LEU A 571 -22.91 13.67 9.06
C LEU A 571 -22.55 14.85 8.14
N VAL A 572 -23.12 14.90 6.94
CA VAL A 572 -22.93 16.02 5.99
C VAL A 572 -23.51 17.31 6.57
N LEU A 573 -24.73 17.30 7.12
CA LEU A 573 -25.32 18.46 7.80
C LEU A 573 -24.43 18.95 8.96
N SER A 574 -23.93 18.04 9.78
CA SER A 574 -23.03 18.35 10.89
C SER A 574 -21.71 18.96 10.40
N ALA A 575 -21.13 18.37 9.34
CA ALA A 575 -19.90 18.86 8.72
C ALA A 575 -20.05 20.28 8.16
N LEU A 576 -21.14 20.54 7.42
CA LEU A 576 -21.42 21.86 6.83
C LEU A 576 -21.65 22.94 7.90
N LYS A 577 -22.40 22.60 8.98
CA LYS A 577 -22.59 23.50 10.12
C LYS A 577 -21.27 23.86 10.80
N GLN A 578 -20.39 22.86 11.05
CA GLN A 578 -19.08 23.07 11.67
C GLN A 578 -18.09 23.81 10.77
N ALA A 579 -18.16 23.57 9.44
CA ALA A 579 -17.35 24.29 8.45
C ALA A 579 -17.86 25.72 8.18
N GLY A 580 -18.96 26.18 8.78
CA GLY A 580 -19.54 27.49 8.52
C GLY A 580 -20.20 27.60 7.13
N ARG A 581 -20.57 26.46 6.49
CA ARG A 581 -21.09 26.40 5.13
C ARG A 581 -22.56 26.00 5.09
N GLN A 582 -23.39 26.65 5.93
CA GLN A 582 -24.86 26.45 5.93
C GLN A 582 -25.51 26.87 4.60
N ASP A 583 -24.85 27.71 3.81
CA ASP A 583 -25.23 28.09 2.44
C ASP A 583 -25.41 26.89 1.50
N LEU A 584 -24.75 25.77 1.81
CA LEU A 584 -24.81 24.53 1.04
C LEU A 584 -25.91 23.55 1.52
N ILE A 585 -26.71 23.98 2.50
CA ILE A 585 -27.90 23.23 2.98
C ILE A 585 -29.15 23.82 2.35
N GLY A 586 -29.80 23.09 1.48
CA GLY A 586 -30.98 23.56 0.76
C GLY A 586 -31.41 22.61 -0.35
N THR A 587 -32.42 23.02 -1.10
CA THR A 587 -32.98 22.26 -2.24
C THR A 587 -32.51 22.80 -3.59
N LYS A 588 -31.70 23.85 -3.62
CA LYS A 588 -31.17 24.45 -4.85
C LYS A 588 -30.04 23.57 -5.44
N PRO A 589 -29.79 23.63 -6.75
CA PRO A 589 -28.73 22.84 -7.41
C PRO A 589 -27.32 23.09 -6.85
N ASN A 590 -27.06 24.25 -6.28
CA ASN A 590 -25.79 24.60 -5.64
C ASN A 590 -25.64 24.08 -4.22
N CYS A 591 -26.65 23.42 -3.63
CA CYS A 591 -26.58 22.81 -2.32
C CYS A 591 -26.09 21.36 -2.40
N LEU A 592 -25.51 20.85 -1.32
CA LEU A 592 -25.04 19.48 -1.19
C LEU A 592 -26.11 18.55 -0.57
N VAL A 593 -26.91 19.08 0.32
CA VAL A 593 -27.89 18.30 1.08
C VAL A 593 -29.12 19.12 1.43
N ALA A 594 -30.31 18.50 1.37
CA ALA A 594 -31.55 19.14 1.78
C ALA A 594 -31.59 19.38 3.32
N PRO A 595 -32.27 20.42 3.82
CA PRO A 595 -32.41 20.69 5.26
C PRO A 595 -33.12 19.52 5.98
N GLU A 596 -32.93 19.41 7.28
CA GLU A 596 -33.66 18.44 8.10
C GLU A 596 -35.15 18.63 7.92
N GLN A 597 -35.86 17.57 7.55
CA GLN A 597 -37.33 17.57 7.64
C GLN A 597 -37.67 17.62 9.11
N ARG A 598 -38.33 18.69 9.55
CA ARG A 598 -38.93 18.72 10.89
C ARG A 598 -39.91 17.56 10.94
N SER A 599 -39.69 16.62 11.84
CA SER A 599 -40.65 15.56 12.11
C SER A 599 -41.96 16.22 12.54
N ASP A 600 -43.09 15.78 11.97
CA ASP A 600 -44.45 16.28 12.30
C ASP A 600 -44.83 16.16 13.80
N SER A 601 -44.01 15.52 14.63
CA SER A 601 -44.19 15.46 16.09
C SER A 601 -44.02 16.81 16.81
N GLN A 602 -43.43 17.84 16.17
CA GLN A 602 -43.34 19.20 16.73
C GLN A 602 -44.44 20.13 16.24
N ARG A 603 -45.26 19.75 15.25
CA ARG A 603 -46.45 20.51 14.84
C ARG A 603 -47.63 20.33 15.78
N SER A 604 -47.67 19.23 16.55
CA SER A 604 -48.80 18.94 17.46
C SER A 604 -48.76 19.68 18.80
N HIS A 605 -47.70 20.40 19.15
CA HIS A 605 -47.64 21.20 20.40
C HIS A 605 -47.83 22.69 20.23
N ALA A 606 -47.76 23.23 19.00
CA ALA A 606 -47.96 24.66 18.75
C ALA A 606 -49.43 25.03 18.44
N ASP A 607 -50.27 24.07 18.01
CA ASP A 607 -51.70 24.30 17.71
C ASP A 607 -52.65 23.96 18.86
N LYS A 608 -52.16 23.41 19.98
CA LYS A 608 -53.03 23.15 21.16
C LYS A 608 -53.27 24.35 22.08
N ASN A 609 -52.62 25.48 21.83
CA ASN A 609 -52.78 26.69 22.68
C ASN A 609 -53.60 27.81 22.04
N ARG A 610 -54.34 27.55 20.97
CA ARG A 610 -55.15 28.60 20.33
C ARG A 610 -56.68 28.37 20.29
N ASN A 611 -57.22 27.31 20.90
CA ASN A 611 -58.69 27.17 21.00
C ASN A 611 -59.12 26.61 22.36
N SER A 612 -59.11 27.47 23.36
CA SER A 612 -59.96 27.30 24.57
C SER A 612 -60.75 28.56 24.74
N HIS A 613 -61.87 28.64 24.05
CA HIS A 613 -63.11 29.34 24.44
C HIS A 613 -64.16 29.04 23.39
N THR A 614 -65.13 28.16 23.74
CA THR A 614 -66.54 28.32 23.77
C THR A 614 -67.30 26.96 23.80
N LYS A 615 -67.90 26.72 24.92
CA LYS A 615 -69.24 26.11 25.21
C LYS A 615 -69.81 24.94 24.39
N GLY A 616 -70.01 23.84 25.08
CA GLY A 616 -71.36 23.38 25.46
C GLY A 616 -72.03 22.43 24.44
N GLY A 617 -72.37 21.23 24.92
CA GLY A 617 -73.57 20.57 24.42
C GLY A 617 -73.47 19.07 24.08
N VAL A 618 -73.82 18.24 25.11
CA VAL A 618 -74.64 17.01 24.99
C VAL A 618 -74.15 15.81 24.15
N SER A 619 -73.89 14.74 24.91
CA SER A 619 -73.83 13.30 24.47
C SER A 619 -75.26 12.80 24.06
N PRO A 620 -75.45 11.68 23.28
CA PRO A 620 -75.36 10.36 23.89
C PRO A 620 -74.92 9.15 22.95
N ARG A 621 -74.38 8.18 23.67
CA ARG A 621 -74.51 6.70 23.55
C ARG A 621 -74.37 5.92 22.26
N LYS A 622 -73.43 4.99 22.40
CA LYS A 622 -73.14 3.65 21.87
C LYS A 622 -74.25 2.82 21.20
N PRO A 623 -73.99 1.73 20.42
CA PRO A 623 -73.36 0.53 20.97
C PRO A 623 -72.41 -0.28 19.96
N LYS A 624 -71.69 -1.14 20.61
CA LYS A 624 -70.90 -2.35 20.27
C LYS A 624 -71.41 -3.26 19.14
N HIS A 625 -70.42 -3.92 18.44
CA HIS A 625 -70.34 -5.39 18.32
C HIS A 625 -69.00 -5.67 17.55
N SER A 626 -68.01 -6.37 18.10
CA SER A 626 -67.71 -7.81 18.23
C SER A 626 -67.63 -8.50 16.84
N SER A 627 -66.57 -9.10 16.38
CA SER A 627 -65.99 -10.34 16.78
C SER A 627 -65.01 -10.85 15.73
N LYS A 628 -63.90 -11.32 16.22
CA LYS A 628 -63.28 -12.66 16.06
C LYS A 628 -62.63 -13.13 14.74
N LYS A 629 -61.37 -13.46 14.91
CA LYS A 629 -60.66 -14.71 14.51
C LYS A 629 -60.51 -14.95 13.00
N SER A 630 -59.41 -15.45 12.48
CA SER A 630 -58.43 -16.45 12.89
C SER A 630 -57.31 -16.61 11.83
N ARG A 631 -56.10 -16.83 12.27
CA ARG A 631 -55.15 -17.95 12.02
C ARG A 631 -54.86 -18.46 10.59
N ARG A 632 -53.54 -18.59 10.38
CA ARG A 632 -52.78 -19.61 9.61
C ARG A 632 -52.61 -19.29 8.09
N SER A 633 -51.45 -19.37 7.55
CA SER A 633 -50.31 -20.31 7.72
C SER A 633 -49.03 -19.61 7.32
#